data_66ffe35b0a6555959f923c40a65e0f6c
#
_entry.id   66ffe35b0a6555959f923c40a65e0f6c
#
_cell.length_a   1.000
_cell.length_b   1.000
_cell.length_c   1.000
_cell.angle_alpha   90.00
_cell.angle_beta   90.00
_cell.angle_gamma   90.00
#
_symmetry.space_group_name_H-M   'P 1'
#
loop_
_entity.id
_entity.type
_entity.pdbx_description
1 polymer ?
#
loop_
_entity_poly.entity_id
_entity_poly.type
_entity_poly.pdbx_seq_one_letter_code
_entity_poly.pdbx_strand_id
1 'polypeptide(L)'
;MHKHSTLPLETEDNYILSPKGFGATAIRFRRNGYSQTLINDGSSDTSSSVKETKMIRIIKILINCLVMLTVLGVVQVTVARKFDHLKQAREQASPVTAQMRQTQLDCLARNIYHEAGSEPFEGKVAVAQVTINRTESGAFPSDICKVVYQKNVVYEKVMCQFSWYCEGPSAMKPMNGPMYTESMEVAKKVLLEGFRLPDLKNALYFHGDYVQPGWNKKPVAKIGHHIFYN
;
A
#
# COMPACT_ATOMS: atom_id res chain seq x y z
N MET A 1 4.82 -49.82 -24.36
CA MET A 1 3.71 -50.26 -23.48
C MET A 1 3.09 -48.99 -22.84
N HIS A 2 1.88 -48.69 -23.32
CA HIS A 2 1.06 -47.56 -22.88
C HIS A 2 0.53 -47.78 -21.46
N LYS A 3 0.49 -46.73 -20.66
CA LYS A 3 -0.59 -46.51 -19.69
C LYS A 3 -0.88 -45.02 -19.54
N HIS A 4 -1.98 -44.61 -20.13
CA HIS A 4 -2.72 -43.41 -19.80
C HIS A 4 -3.28 -43.53 -18.39
N SER A 5 -3.20 -42.46 -17.61
CA SER A 5 -4.00 -42.32 -16.40
C SER A 5 -4.64 -40.92 -16.41
N THR A 6 -5.94 -40.93 -16.56
CA THR A 6 -6.86 -39.82 -16.60
C THR A 6 -7.08 -39.30 -15.17
N LEU A 7 -7.00 -37.98 -15.01
CA LEU A 7 -7.42 -37.25 -13.81
C LEU A 7 -8.95 -36.97 -13.87
N PRO A 8 -9.70 -37.06 -12.79
CA PRO A 8 -11.07 -36.56 -12.71
C PRO A 8 -11.08 -35.08 -12.36
N LEU A 9 -11.98 -34.37 -13.05
CA LEU A 9 -12.42 -33.01 -12.74
C LEU A 9 -13.23 -33.02 -11.43
N GLU A 10 -12.74 -32.31 -10.42
CA GLU A 10 -13.56 -31.91 -9.27
C GLU A 10 -14.17 -30.54 -9.52
N THR A 11 -15.49 -30.51 -9.44
CA THR A 11 -16.34 -29.33 -9.51
C THR A 11 -16.26 -28.59 -8.18
N GLU A 12 -15.80 -27.35 -8.20
CA GLU A 12 -15.88 -26.45 -7.04
C GLU A 12 -17.33 -25.93 -6.89
N ASP A 13 -17.99 -26.38 -5.84
CA ASP A 13 -19.26 -25.83 -5.38
C ASP A 13 -19.02 -24.51 -4.65
N ASN A 14 -19.47 -23.42 -5.25
CA ASN A 14 -19.55 -22.10 -4.63
C ASN A 14 -20.64 -22.06 -3.57
N TYR A 15 -20.31 -22.17 -2.31
CA TYR A 15 -21.21 -21.86 -1.20
C TYR A 15 -21.23 -20.36 -0.91
N ILE A 16 -22.31 -19.71 -1.37
CA ILE A 16 -22.64 -18.35 -0.94
C ILE A 16 -23.32 -18.45 0.43
N LEU A 17 -22.66 -17.98 1.48
CA LEU A 17 -23.23 -17.84 2.80
C LEU A 17 -24.22 -16.67 2.82
N SER A 18 -25.51 -16.99 2.97
CA SER A 18 -26.59 -16.02 3.24
C SER A 18 -26.61 -15.64 4.72
N PRO A 19 -26.74 -14.36 5.08
CA PRO A 19 -26.92 -13.96 6.47
C PRO A 19 -28.32 -14.27 6.96
N LYS A 20 -28.40 -14.92 8.11
CA LYS A 20 -29.60 -15.25 8.85
C LYS A 20 -30.36 -14.02 9.34
N GLY A 21 -31.68 -14.07 9.21
CA GLY A 21 -32.61 -13.51 10.17
C GLY A 21 -33.47 -12.36 9.71
N PHE A 22 -34.70 -12.69 9.23
CA PHE A 22 -35.90 -11.99 9.68
C PHE A 22 -37.13 -12.86 9.31
N GLY A 23 -37.99 -13.04 10.27
CA GLY A 23 -39.10 -13.98 10.28
C GLY A 23 -40.10 -13.81 9.14
N ALA A 24 -40.50 -14.94 8.58
CA ALA A 24 -41.60 -15.05 7.65
C ALA A 24 -42.91 -15.08 8.41
N THR A 25 -43.69 -13.99 8.33
CA THR A 25 -45.09 -14.00 8.76
C THR A 25 -45.96 -14.42 7.55
N ALA A 26 -46.50 -15.61 7.62
CA ALA A 26 -47.45 -16.12 6.62
C ALA A 26 -48.78 -15.37 6.72
N ILE A 27 -49.13 -14.61 5.68
CA ILE A 27 -50.44 -14.01 5.54
C ILE A 27 -51.34 -14.99 4.79
N ARG A 28 -52.30 -15.52 5.52
CA ARG A 28 -53.33 -16.44 5.04
C ARG A 28 -54.37 -15.66 4.28
N PHE A 29 -54.44 -15.79 2.97
CA PHE A 29 -55.52 -15.26 2.18
C PHE A 29 -56.81 -16.08 2.41
N ARG A 30 -57.82 -15.47 3.04
CA ARG A 30 -59.18 -16.01 3.16
C ARG A 30 -60.01 -15.47 2.01
N ARG A 31 -60.43 -16.34 1.13
CA ARG A 31 -61.36 -16.11 0.05
C ARG A 31 -62.78 -16.19 0.65
N ASN A 32 -63.56 -15.11 0.66
CA ASN A 32 -64.99 -15.17 0.80
C ASN A 32 -65.63 -14.31 -0.27
N GLY A 33 -66.48 -14.95 -1.03
CA GLY A 33 -67.30 -14.31 -2.03
C GLY A 33 -68.60 -13.78 -1.46
N TYR A 34 -69.43 -13.27 -2.34
CA TYR A 34 -70.81 -12.70 -2.28
C TYR A 34 -70.82 -11.19 -2.05
N SER A 35 -71.50 -10.36 -2.76
CA SER A 35 -72.67 -10.42 -3.62
C SER A 35 -72.90 -9.02 -4.17
N GLN A 36 -73.40 -8.90 -5.36
CA GLN A 36 -73.80 -7.63 -5.96
C GLN A 36 -75.00 -6.98 -5.26
N THR A 37 -74.91 -5.69 -5.03
CA THR A 37 -76.07 -4.81 -5.01
C THR A 37 -75.75 -3.55 -5.77
N LEU A 38 -76.41 -3.38 -6.93
CA LEU A 38 -76.49 -2.16 -7.69
C LEU A 38 -77.32 -1.15 -6.91
N ILE A 39 -76.69 -0.04 -6.54
CA ILE A 39 -77.43 1.19 -6.29
C ILE A 39 -76.70 2.28 -7.10
N ASN A 40 -77.41 2.77 -8.07
CA ASN A 40 -77.07 3.89 -8.89
C ASN A 40 -77.48 5.14 -8.11
N ASP A 41 -76.55 6.01 -7.80
CA ASP A 41 -76.89 7.39 -7.57
C ASP A 41 -75.70 8.27 -7.94
N GLY A 42 -76.04 9.22 -8.74
CA GLY A 42 -75.14 10.13 -9.42
C GLY A 42 -74.51 11.15 -8.48
N SER A 43 -73.53 11.71 -9.01
CA SER A 43 -73.12 13.11 -8.89
C SER A 43 -71.60 13.29 -8.86
N SER A 44 -71.05 13.67 -9.91
CA SER A 44 -70.16 14.82 -10.16
C SER A 44 -69.36 15.40 -8.99
N ASP A 45 -68.42 14.62 -8.40
CA ASP A 45 -67.35 15.24 -7.54
C ASP A 45 -66.00 14.53 -7.55
N THR A 46 -65.79 13.60 -8.47
CA THR A 46 -64.53 12.83 -8.50
C THR A 46 -63.37 13.54 -9.26
N SER A 47 -63.62 14.67 -9.89
CA SER A 47 -62.56 15.36 -10.67
C SER A 47 -61.64 16.24 -9.84
N SER A 48 -62.08 16.79 -8.74
CA SER A 48 -61.26 17.64 -7.84
C SER A 48 -60.35 16.83 -6.94
N SER A 49 -60.83 15.74 -6.38
CA SER A 49 -60.07 14.88 -5.46
C SER A 49 -58.87 14.15 -6.13
N VAL A 50 -59.02 13.73 -7.40
CA VAL A 50 -57.96 13.10 -8.19
C VAL A 50 -56.86 14.10 -8.59
N LYS A 51 -57.21 15.37 -8.84
CA LYS A 51 -56.22 16.41 -9.10
C LYS A 51 -55.46 16.79 -7.86
N GLU A 52 -56.10 16.88 -6.71
CA GLU A 52 -55.46 17.16 -5.42
C GLU A 52 -54.47 16.08 -5.00
N THR A 53 -54.80 14.81 -5.14
CA THR A 53 -53.87 13.72 -4.83
C THR A 53 -52.68 13.63 -5.77
N LYS A 54 -52.85 13.96 -7.06
CA LYS A 54 -51.72 14.05 -8.02
C LYS A 54 -50.79 15.21 -7.67
N MET A 55 -51.32 16.37 -7.34
CA MET A 55 -50.55 17.53 -6.93
C MET A 55 -49.75 17.28 -5.66
N ILE A 56 -50.30 16.64 -4.65
CA ILE A 56 -49.60 16.27 -3.41
C ILE A 56 -48.47 15.30 -3.71
N ARG A 57 -48.63 14.30 -4.61
CA ARG A 57 -47.56 13.40 -5.03
C ARG A 57 -46.41 14.12 -5.70
N ILE A 58 -46.71 15.05 -6.60
CA ILE A 58 -45.70 15.86 -7.30
C ILE A 58 -44.92 16.71 -6.29
N ILE A 59 -45.58 17.34 -5.34
CA ILE A 59 -44.96 18.15 -4.31
C ILE A 59 -44.01 17.26 -3.44
N LYS A 60 -44.45 16.07 -3.06
CA LYS A 60 -43.57 15.13 -2.30
C LYS A 60 -42.35 14.72 -3.08
N ILE A 61 -42.49 14.47 -4.39
CA ILE A 61 -41.34 14.13 -5.26
C ILE A 61 -40.38 15.32 -5.34
N LEU A 62 -40.88 16.52 -5.52
CA LEU A 62 -40.06 17.75 -5.62
C LEU A 62 -39.31 18.00 -4.29
N ILE A 63 -39.97 17.81 -3.14
CA ILE A 63 -39.35 17.93 -1.81
C ILE A 63 -38.25 16.88 -1.66
N ASN A 64 -38.50 15.62 -2.01
CA ASN A 64 -37.51 14.56 -1.93
C ASN A 64 -36.30 14.85 -2.86
N CYS A 65 -36.54 15.32 -4.07
CA CYS A 65 -35.45 15.72 -4.97
C CYS A 65 -34.63 16.88 -4.40
N LEU A 66 -35.30 17.88 -3.80
CA LEU A 66 -34.61 19.00 -3.16
C LEU A 66 -33.75 18.53 -1.97
N VAL A 67 -34.29 17.64 -1.12
CA VAL A 67 -33.54 17.06 0.00
C VAL A 67 -32.34 16.26 -0.50
N MET A 68 -32.52 15.44 -1.54
CA MET A 68 -31.41 14.69 -2.14
C MET A 68 -30.32 15.60 -2.70
N LEU A 69 -30.69 16.69 -3.39
CA LEU A 69 -29.73 17.66 -3.90
C LEU A 69 -28.97 18.39 -2.78
N THR A 70 -29.65 18.74 -1.70
CA THR A 70 -28.97 19.36 -0.54
C THR A 70 -28.02 18.41 0.14
N VAL A 71 -28.40 17.12 0.34
CA VAL A 71 -27.54 16.09 0.91
C VAL A 71 -26.30 15.86 0.03
N LEU A 72 -26.49 15.75 -1.30
CA LEU A 72 -25.37 15.62 -2.24
C LEU A 72 -24.43 16.83 -2.18
N GLY A 73 -24.97 18.04 -2.11
CA GLY A 73 -24.18 19.27 -1.96
C GLY A 73 -23.35 19.28 -0.67
N VAL A 74 -23.95 18.88 0.46
CA VAL A 74 -23.24 18.78 1.75
C VAL A 74 -22.14 17.74 1.70
N VAL A 75 -22.39 16.57 1.09
CA VAL A 75 -21.38 15.52 0.94
C VAL A 75 -20.21 16.02 0.08
N GLN A 76 -20.46 16.69 -1.03
CA GLN A 76 -19.40 17.24 -1.88
C GLN A 76 -18.54 18.26 -1.15
N VAL A 77 -19.19 19.20 -0.40
CA VAL A 77 -18.46 20.21 0.36
C VAL A 77 -17.62 19.56 1.48
N THR A 78 -18.14 18.55 2.15
CA THR A 78 -17.38 17.85 3.22
C THR A 78 -16.21 17.05 2.67
N VAL A 79 -16.37 16.39 1.53
CA VAL A 79 -15.28 15.67 0.84
C VAL A 79 -14.21 16.65 0.36
N ALA A 80 -14.61 17.76 -0.26
CA ALA A 80 -13.68 18.79 -0.73
C ALA A 80 -12.86 19.36 0.46
N ARG A 81 -13.50 19.73 1.56
CA ARG A 81 -12.82 20.23 2.76
C ARG A 81 -11.84 19.20 3.34
N LYS A 82 -12.20 17.92 3.35
CA LYS A 82 -11.32 16.85 3.80
C LYS A 82 -10.09 16.71 2.89
N PHE A 83 -10.27 16.82 1.58
CA PHE A 83 -9.18 16.83 0.60
C PHE A 83 -8.26 18.03 0.76
N ASP A 84 -8.80 19.24 0.93
CA ASP A 84 -8.00 20.44 1.16
C ASP A 84 -7.23 20.37 2.47
N HIS A 85 -7.82 19.83 3.52
CA HIS A 85 -7.13 19.61 4.80
C HIS A 85 -5.97 18.60 4.68
N LEU A 86 -6.17 17.53 3.92
CA LEU A 86 -5.10 16.56 3.65
C LEU A 86 -3.98 17.16 2.78
N LYS A 87 -4.33 18.01 1.81
CA LYS A 87 -3.38 18.72 0.97
C LYS A 87 -2.57 19.73 1.79
N GLN A 88 -3.22 20.51 2.65
CA GLN A 88 -2.55 21.44 3.56
C GLN A 88 -1.66 20.72 4.57
N ALA A 89 -2.10 19.59 5.15
CA ALA A 89 -1.28 18.78 6.05
C ALA A 89 -0.04 18.21 5.32
N ARG A 90 -0.15 17.91 4.04
CA ARG A 90 0.98 17.49 3.20
C ARG A 90 1.94 18.65 2.88
N GLU A 91 1.42 19.84 2.64
CA GLU A 91 2.19 21.06 2.37
C GLU A 91 2.84 21.63 3.65
N GLN A 92 2.23 21.42 4.81
CA GLN A 92 2.77 21.76 6.13
C GLN A 92 3.75 20.71 6.68
N ALA A 93 3.90 19.55 6.03
CA ALA A 93 5.06 18.69 6.28
C ALA A 93 6.29 19.55 6.02
N SER A 94 6.94 19.98 7.12
CA SER A 94 8.03 20.97 7.14
C SER A 94 8.99 20.75 5.97
N PRO A 95 9.39 21.79 5.22
CA PRO A 95 10.39 21.65 4.16
C PRO A 95 11.67 20.97 4.66
N VAL A 96 12.00 21.12 5.94
CA VAL A 96 13.09 20.41 6.62
C VAL A 96 12.88 18.89 6.58
N THR A 97 11.65 18.39 6.84
CA THR A 97 11.35 16.94 6.79
C THR A 97 11.38 16.37 5.38
N ALA A 98 10.96 17.14 4.38
CA ALA A 98 11.03 16.73 2.98
C ALA A 98 12.49 16.66 2.51
N GLN A 99 13.29 17.64 2.85
CA GLN A 99 14.72 17.67 2.53
C GLN A 99 15.50 16.57 3.25
N MET A 100 15.23 16.35 4.53
CA MET A 100 15.84 15.23 5.28
C MET A 100 15.52 13.89 4.62
N ARG A 101 14.28 13.66 4.22
CA ARG A 101 13.87 12.44 3.52
C ARG A 101 14.59 12.27 2.19
N GLN A 102 14.73 13.35 1.40
CA GLN A 102 15.48 13.32 0.15
C GLN A 102 16.96 12.97 0.40
N THR A 103 17.57 13.57 1.40
CA THR A 103 18.96 13.27 1.79
C THR A 103 19.14 11.79 2.18
N GLN A 104 18.21 11.21 2.94
CA GLN A 104 18.25 9.78 3.30
C GLN A 104 18.10 8.87 2.06
N LEU A 105 17.23 9.25 1.11
CA LEU A 105 17.08 8.55 -0.16
C LEU A 105 18.37 8.58 -0.99
N ASP A 106 18.99 9.75 -1.09
CA ASP A 106 20.22 9.92 -1.84
C ASP A 106 21.38 9.10 -1.24
N CYS A 107 21.51 9.08 0.08
CA CYS A 107 22.49 8.23 0.77
C CYS A 107 22.24 6.74 0.50
N LEU A 108 20.98 6.28 0.61
CA LEU A 108 20.64 4.89 0.38
C LEU A 108 20.87 4.49 -1.09
N ALA A 109 20.41 5.31 -2.02
CA ALA A 109 20.58 5.07 -3.46
C ALA A 109 22.06 5.02 -3.86
N ARG A 110 22.89 5.92 -3.30
CA ARG A 110 24.35 5.90 -3.51
C ARG A 110 24.96 4.61 -3.00
N ASN A 111 24.55 4.14 -1.82
CA ASN A 111 25.04 2.88 -1.28
C ASN A 111 24.64 1.69 -2.15
N ILE A 112 23.39 1.61 -2.58
CA ILE A 112 22.91 0.57 -3.52
C ILE A 112 23.73 0.61 -4.82
N TYR A 113 23.98 1.79 -5.37
CA TYR A 113 24.73 1.95 -6.61
C TYR A 113 26.14 1.37 -6.52
N HIS A 114 26.86 1.68 -5.44
CA HIS A 114 28.24 1.22 -5.27
C HIS A 114 28.34 -0.25 -4.89
N GLU A 115 27.45 -0.72 -4.01
CA GLU A 115 27.52 -2.08 -3.48
C GLU A 115 26.83 -3.11 -4.38
N ALA A 116 25.75 -2.72 -5.06
CA ALA A 116 24.89 -3.64 -5.77
C ALA A 116 24.42 -3.12 -7.14
N GLY A 117 25.09 -2.15 -7.73
CA GLY A 117 24.65 -1.52 -8.98
C GLY A 117 24.45 -2.50 -10.14
N SER A 118 25.28 -3.55 -10.24
CA SER A 118 25.19 -4.61 -11.25
C SER A 118 24.33 -5.81 -10.81
N GLU A 119 23.87 -5.84 -9.55
CA GLU A 119 23.07 -6.94 -9.05
C GLU A 119 21.63 -6.91 -9.61
N PRO A 120 20.92 -8.05 -9.63
CA PRO A 120 19.49 -8.06 -9.90
C PRO A 120 18.71 -7.26 -8.86
N PHE A 121 17.43 -6.99 -9.14
CA PHE A 121 16.56 -6.18 -8.28
C PHE A 121 16.58 -6.64 -6.82
N GLU A 122 16.47 -7.95 -6.56
CA GLU A 122 16.48 -8.53 -5.22
C GLU A 122 17.83 -8.29 -4.50
N GLY A 123 18.94 -8.33 -5.23
CA GLY A 123 20.28 -8.03 -4.69
C GLY A 123 20.41 -6.56 -4.24
N LYS A 124 19.88 -5.64 -5.05
CA LYS A 124 19.80 -4.21 -4.71
C LYS A 124 18.91 -3.98 -3.48
N VAL A 125 17.74 -4.63 -3.43
CA VAL A 125 16.83 -4.58 -2.27
C VAL A 125 17.51 -5.14 -1.03
N ALA A 126 18.24 -6.23 -1.15
CA ALA A 126 18.93 -6.88 -0.03
C ALA A 126 19.97 -5.95 0.62
N VAL A 127 20.80 -5.29 -0.17
CA VAL A 127 21.78 -4.29 0.33
C VAL A 127 21.08 -3.10 0.98
N ALA A 128 20.00 -2.60 0.35
CA ALA A 128 19.19 -1.53 0.92
C ALA A 128 18.58 -1.92 2.26
N GLN A 129 18.02 -3.13 2.34
CA GLN A 129 17.41 -3.65 3.56
C GLN A 129 18.40 -3.81 4.70
N VAL A 130 19.60 -4.33 4.45
CA VAL A 130 20.65 -4.39 5.47
C VAL A 130 20.99 -3.00 5.99
N THR A 131 21.06 -1.99 5.13
CA THR A 131 21.31 -0.60 5.56
C THR A 131 20.18 -0.10 6.48
N ILE A 132 18.92 -0.38 6.18
CA ILE A 132 17.77 -0.03 7.05
C ILE A 132 17.82 -0.84 8.35
N ASN A 133 18.01 -2.16 8.29
CA ASN A 133 18.10 -2.99 9.49
C ASN A 133 19.18 -2.48 10.46
N ARG A 134 20.31 -1.99 9.95
CA ARG A 134 21.36 -1.37 10.77
C ARG A 134 20.84 -0.16 11.52
N THR A 135 20.05 0.73 10.88
CA THR A 135 19.49 1.91 11.56
C THR A 135 18.51 1.54 12.68
N GLU A 136 17.88 0.37 12.59
CA GLU A 136 16.86 -0.13 13.51
C GLU A 136 17.45 -1.03 14.62
N SER A 137 18.69 -1.54 14.43
CA SER A 137 19.28 -2.56 15.31
C SER A 137 19.78 -2.03 16.67
N GLY A 138 19.98 -0.72 16.81
CA GLY A 138 20.65 -0.12 17.98
C GLY A 138 22.17 -0.32 18.04
N ALA A 139 22.75 -1.20 17.20
CA ALA A 139 24.20 -1.43 17.12
C ALA A 139 24.91 -0.47 16.15
N PHE A 140 24.16 0.24 15.34
CA PHE A 140 24.59 1.21 14.34
C PHE A 140 23.90 2.56 14.54
N PRO A 141 24.35 3.64 13.88
CA PRO A 141 23.62 4.90 13.90
C PRO A 141 22.18 4.75 13.40
N SER A 142 21.24 5.49 13.98
CA SER A 142 19.81 5.48 13.61
C SER A 142 19.48 6.30 12.35
N ASP A 143 20.47 6.79 11.63
CA ASP A 143 20.36 7.62 10.44
C ASP A 143 21.06 6.94 9.25
N ILE A 144 20.38 6.85 8.10
CA ILE A 144 20.88 6.12 6.93
C ILE A 144 22.22 6.69 6.45
N CYS A 145 22.31 8.02 6.34
CA CYS A 145 23.55 8.65 5.90
C CYS A 145 24.69 8.39 6.88
N LYS A 146 24.40 8.40 8.19
CA LYS A 146 25.41 8.07 9.20
C LYS A 146 25.86 6.62 9.13
N VAL A 147 24.96 5.68 8.80
CA VAL A 147 25.34 4.28 8.55
C VAL A 147 26.17 4.16 7.28
N VAL A 148 25.74 4.80 6.19
CA VAL A 148 26.42 4.72 4.88
C VAL A 148 27.83 5.32 4.95
N TYR A 149 27.99 6.45 5.61
CA TYR A 149 29.28 7.16 5.71
C TYR A 149 30.02 6.89 7.03
N GLN A 150 29.65 5.83 7.74
CA GLN A 150 30.30 5.46 9.00
C GLN A 150 31.78 5.11 8.78
N LYS A 151 32.64 5.69 9.61
CA LYS A 151 34.06 5.39 9.69
C LYS A 151 34.39 4.93 11.10
N ASN A 152 35.17 3.88 11.20
CA ASN A 152 35.72 3.38 12.45
C ASN A 152 37.26 3.46 12.40
N VAL A 153 37.88 3.71 13.52
CA VAL A 153 39.34 3.66 13.64
C VAL A 153 39.68 2.36 14.36
N VAL A 154 40.38 1.48 13.67
CA VAL A 154 40.83 0.19 14.20
C VAL A 154 42.36 0.11 13.97
N TYR A 155 43.11 -0.01 15.08
CA TYR A 155 44.57 -0.02 15.06
C TYR A 155 45.16 1.14 14.21
N GLU A 156 44.71 2.37 14.49
CA GLU A 156 45.13 3.61 13.80
C GLU A 156 44.76 3.68 12.31
N LYS A 157 44.06 2.68 11.78
CA LYS A 157 43.57 2.67 10.41
C LYS A 157 42.10 3.08 10.34
N VAL A 158 41.78 3.98 9.44
CA VAL A 158 40.39 4.35 9.14
C VAL A 158 39.77 3.25 8.26
N MET A 159 38.69 2.66 8.74
CA MET A 159 37.91 1.68 8.01
C MET A 159 36.48 2.22 7.79
N CYS A 160 36.06 2.25 6.53
CA CYS A 160 34.69 2.62 6.19
C CYS A 160 33.75 1.43 6.34
N GLN A 161 32.51 1.68 6.80
CA GLN A 161 31.47 0.66 6.89
C GLN A 161 31.16 0.07 5.51
N PHE A 162 31.18 0.89 4.48
CA PHE A 162 31.16 0.52 3.07
C PHE A 162 32.47 0.97 2.43
N SER A 163 33.21 0.03 1.81
CA SER A 163 34.59 0.25 1.37
C SER A 163 34.72 1.40 0.36
N TRP A 164 33.75 1.52 -0.54
CA TRP A 164 33.71 2.54 -1.58
C TRP A 164 33.85 3.97 -1.02
N TYR A 165 33.36 4.22 0.19
CA TYR A 165 33.45 5.55 0.81
C TYR A 165 34.90 5.94 1.20
N CYS A 166 35.77 4.97 1.36
CA CYS A 166 37.21 5.18 1.61
C CYS A 166 38.07 5.17 0.33
N GLU A 167 37.46 4.93 -0.85
CA GLU A 167 38.22 4.86 -2.13
C GLU A 167 38.60 6.23 -2.70
N GLY A 168 38.26 7.31 -1.99
CA GLY A 168 38.68 8.67 -2.33
C GLY A 168 37.57 9.56 -2.90
N PRO A 169 37.94 10.78 -3.35
CA PRO A 169 36.94 11.79 -3.73
C PRO A 169 36.07 11.41 -4.91
N SER A 170 36.48 10.48 -5.77
CA SER A 170 35.72 10.00 -6.92
C SER A 170 34.43 9.33 -6.52
N ALA A 171 34.40 8.67 -5.37
CA ALA A 171 33.21 8.01 -4.83
C ALA A 171 32.06 8.98 -4.43
N MET A 172 32.41 10.24 -4.20
CA MET A 172 31.45 11.29 -3.81
C MET A 172 30.98 12.17 -4.97
N LYS A 173 31.44 11.89 -6.20
CA LYS A 173 30.98 12.65 -7.38
C LYS A 173 29.49 12.55 -7.57
N PRO A 174 28.84 13.55 -8.20
CA PRO A 174 27.47 13.45 -8.63
C PRO A 174 27.24 12.20 -9.50
N MET A 175 26.19 11.46 -9.23
CA MET A 175 25.84 10.27 -9.97
C MET A 175 24.68 10.54 -10.91
N ASN A 176 24.74 9.96 -12.08
CA ASN A 176 23.69 10.00 -13.09
C ASN A 176 23.70 8.68 -13.88
N GLY A 177 22.73 8.56 -14.78
CA GLY A 177 22.61 7.40 -15.65
C GLY A 177 21.67 6.31 -15.15
N PRO A 178 21.41 5.30 -15.99
CA PRO A 178 20.36 4.30 -15.75
C PRO A 178 20.54 3.53 -14.44
N MET A 179 21.77 3.11 -14.14
CA MET A 179 22.08 2.32 -12.94
C MET A 179 21.79 3.11 -11.63
N TYR A 180 22.10 4.41 -11.61
CA TYR A 180 21.78 5.24 -10.45
C TYR A 180 20.28 5.51 -10.34
N THR A 181 19.61 5.72 -11.48
CA THR A 181 18.15 5.87 -11.51
C THR A 181 17.46 4.63 -10.94
N GLU A 182 17.88 3.44 -11.35
CA GLU A 182 17.37 2.19 -10.80
C GLU A 182 17.65 2.06 -9.30
N SER A 183 18.87 2.41 -8.86
CA SER A 183 19.22 2.40 -7.43
C SER A 183 18.35 3.36 -6.62
N MET A 184 17.98 4.52 -7.18
CA MET A 184 17.05 5.46 -6.56
C MET A 184 15.64 4.91 -6.47
N GLU A 185 15.13 4.23 -7.49
CA GLU A 185 13.82 3.59 -7.45
C GLU A 185 13.78 2.46 -6.41
N VAL A 186 14.83 1.66 -6.30
CA VAL A 186 14.95 0.65 -5.23
C VAL A 186 15.00 1.32 -3.85
N ALA A 187 15.74 2.40 -3.68
CA ALA A 187 15.79 3.16 -2.43
C ALA A 187 14.41 3.68 -2.01
N LYS A 188 13.63 4.23 -2.95
CA LYS A 188 12.25 4.67 -2.71
C LYS A 188 11.37 3.49 -2.28
N LYS A 189 11.44 2.38 -2.99
CA LYS A 189 10.65 1.19 -2.71
C LYS A 189 10.94 0.64 -1.31
N VAL A 190 12.20 0.58 -0.91
CA VAL A 190 12.60 0.07 0.40
C VAL A 190 12.32 1.09 1.53
N LEU A 191 12.65 2.37 1.34
CA LEU A 191 12.54 3.38 2.39
C LEU A 191 11.12 3.93 2.53
N LEU A 192 10.44 4.23 1.42
CA LEU A 192 9.13 4.91 1.46
C LEU A 192 7.94 3.94 1.41
N GLU A 193 8.07 2.84 0.66
CA GLU A 193 6.99 1.86 0.52
C GLU A 193 7.12 0.68 1.51
N GLY A 194 8.26 0.59 2.20
CA GLY A 194 8.49 -0.47 3.20
C GLY A 194 8.71 -1.86 2.61
N PHE A 195 9.09 -1.96 1.32
CA PHE A 195 9.34 -3.26 0.70
C PHE A 195 10.51 -3.99 1.39
N ARG A 196 10.34 -5.28 1.72
CA ARG A 196 11.33 -6.10 2.44
C ARG A 196 11.35 -7.51 1.89
N LEU A 197 12.53 -8.13 1.95
CA LEU A 197 12.74 -9.56 1.72
C LEU A 197 12.63 -10.28 3.09
N PRO A 198 11.70 -11.24 3.25
CA PRO A 198 11.43 -11.88 4.54
C PRO A 198 12.66 -12.56 5.16
N ASP A 199 13.48 -13.21 4.32
CA ASP A 199 14.67 -13.96 4.75
C ASP A 199 15.76 -13.05 5.35
N LEU A 200 15.70 -11.75 5.06
CA LEU A 200 16.68 -10.76 5.53
C LEU A 200 16.18 -9.90 6.68
N LYS A 201 15.10 -10.30 7.37
CA LYS A 201 14.47 -9.49 8.43
C LYS A 201 15.47 -8.93 9.46
N ASN A 202 16.46 -9.72 9.85
CA ASN A 202 17.45 -9.33 10.86
C ASN A 202 18.88 -9.28 10.32
N ALA A 203 19.06 -9.34 8.99
CA ALA A 203 20.39 -9.35 8.41
C ALA A 203 21.07 -8.00 8.60
N LEU A 204 22.28 -8.01 9.16
CA LEU A 204 23.10 -6.83 9.45
C LEU A 204 24.43 -6.82 8.70
N TYR A 205 24.85 -7.96 8.13
CA TYR A 205 26.14 -8.13 7.50
C TYR A 205 25.97 -8.82 6.16
N PHE A 206 26.85 -8.51 5.23
CA PHE A 206 26.99 -9.24 3.97
C PHE A 206 28.42 -9.11 3.42
N HIS A 207 28.76 -9.99 2.50
CA HIS A 207 29.98 -9.91 1.68
C HIS A 207 29.71 -10.54 0.31
N GLY A 208 30.57 -10.22 -0.66
CA GLY A 208 30.56 -10.88 -1.98
C GLY A 208 30.94 -12.35 -1.86
N ASP A 209 30.31 -13.23 -2.63
CA ASP A 209 30.50 -14.69 -2.59
C ASP A 209 31.93 -15.16 -2.94
N TYR A 210 32.74 -14.27 -3.49
CA TYR A 210 34.17 -14.44 -3.76
C TYR A 210 35.08 -14.11 -2.58
N VAL A 211 34.53 -13.61 -1.44
CA VAL A 211 35.26 -13.26 -0.22
C VAL A 211 35.05 -14.33 0.84
N GLN A 212 36.09 -14.67 1.59
CA GLN A 212 36.02 -15.52 2.78
C GLN A 212 36.41 -14.71 4.02
N PRO A 213 35.44 -14.08 4.71
CA PRO A 213 35.72 -13.13 5.78
C PRO A 213 36.22 -13.76 7.09
N GLY A 214 36.28 -15.09 7.17
CA GLY A 214 36.67 -15.81 8.41
C GLY A 214 35.67 -15.64 9.57
N TRP A 215 34.45 -15.20 9.30
CA TRP A 215 33.42 -15.00 10.33
C TRP A 215 32.86 -16.34 10.80
N ASN A 216 32.72 -16.47 12.12
CA ASN A 216 31.97 -17.61 12.71
C ASN A 216 30.47 -17.28 12.77
N LYS A 217 29.87 -16.90 11.62
CA LYS A 217 28.46 -16.60 11.46
C LYS A 217 27.80 -17.59 10.49
N LYS A 218 26.56 -17.97 10.76
CA LYS A 218 25.78 -18.77 9.82
C LYS A 218 25.10 -17.83 8.81
N PRO A 219 25.22 -18.11 7.50
CA PRO A 219 24.51 -17.35 6.49
C PRO A 219 23.00 -17.55 6.62
N VAL A 220 22.23 -16.50 6.36
CA VAL A 220 20.76 -16.55 6.34
C VAL A 220 20.20 -16.57 4.91
N ALA A 221 20.91 -15.97 3.96
CA ALA A 221 20.54 -16.01 2.55
C ALA A 221 21.75 -15.79 1.64
N LYS A 222 21.65 -16.28 0.40
CA LYS A 222 22.49 -15.87 -0.74
C LYS A 222 21.57 -15.25 -1.79
N ILE A 223 21.83 -14.01 -2.18
CA ILE A 223 21.03 -13.27 -3.18
C ILE A 223 22.03 -12.59 -4.12
N GLY A 224 21.90 -12.89 -5.42
CA GLY A 224 22.92 -12.49 -6.39
C GLY A 224 24.30 -12.98 -6.01
N HIS A 225 25.28 -12.09 -6.00
CA HIS A 225 26.65 -12.38 -5.61
C HIS A 225 26.96 -12.04 -4.14
N HIS A 226 25.93 -11.86 -3.31
CA HIS A 226 26.09 -11.54 -1.90
C HIS A 226 25.58 -12.66 -0.98
N ILE A 227 26.30 -12.88 0.12
CA ILE A 227 25.92 -13.79 1.22
C ILE A 227 25.63 -12.94 2.45
N PHE A 228 24.44 -13.12 3.04
CA PHE A 228 23.89 -12.30 4.13
C PHE A 228 23.90 -13.03 5.47
N TYR A 229 24.06 -12.25 6.56
CA TYR A 229 24.19 -12.76 7.94
C TYR A 229 23.48 -11.85 8.95
N ASN A 230 23.03 -12.46 10.06
CA ASN A 230 22.52 -11.75 11.23
C ASN A 230 23.64 -11.23 12.13
#